data_9de418b01996a2a8c66527ef83e8c23e
#
_entry.id   9de418b01996a2a8c66527ef83e8c23e
#
_cell.length_a   1.000
_cell.length_b   1.000
_cell.length_c   1.000
_cell.angle_alpha   90.00
_cell.angle_beta   90.00
_cell.angle_gamma   90.00
#
_symmetry.space_group_name_H-M   'P 1'
#
loop_
_entity.id
_entity.type
_entity.pdbx_description
1 polymer ?
#
loop_
_entity_poly.entity_id
_entity_poly.type
_entity_poly.pdbx_seq_one_letter_code
_entity_poly.pdbx_strand_id
1 'polypeptide(L)'
;MVKVSVMGSTGVIGKNVTFKLARADTISEVVLFARPESIDKAKGQSYDMYDALAAEDIDCLLTPSCDYEDLADSQIVLISAGAPRHEGMSRRDLAFVNGKIVSNYARQVAKYAPDAIIVVATNPVDVMTTIALDASGFDRDKVIGVGNHLDSLRLKNYFARRLNINSSEIHTRVIGEHGENMVPLLSSTTIGGIPLKYFIREVELDIKEIIQTLRNAGNTIISKKGATEYGPAYAISNLIITLITNSHKILTVSLYLNGEIAGVKGVSLGVPSVLSKKGNAMIVPIHMNEYETNKFQSAAEQIGKLTEEVRKSLKEE
;
A
#
# COMPACT_ATOMS: atom_id res chain seq x y z
N MET A 1 -19.72 -5.81 -13.89
CA MET A 1 -18.61 -4.91 -14.32
C MET A 1 -17.90 -4.43 -13.09
N VAL A 2 -16.56 -4.36 -13.09
CA VAL A 2 -15.78 -3.89 -11.95
C VAL A 2 -15.24 -2.49 -12.23
N LYS A 3 -15.59 -1.55 -11.37
CA LYS A 3 -15.16 -0.16 -11.41
C LYS A 3 -14.18 0.13 -10.27
N VAL A 4 -13.07 0.77 -10.59
CA VAL A 4 -12.05 1.20 -9.62
C VAL A 4 -11.80 2.69 -9.79
N SER A 5 -11.82 3.45 -8.70
CA SER A 5 -11.46 4.86 -8.72
C SER A 5 -10.07 5.11 -8.16
N VAL A 6 -9.27 5.92 -8.84
CA VAL A 6 -7.90 6.27 -8.44
C VAL A 6 -7.83 7.75 -8.10
N MET A 7 -7.90 8.10 -6.82
CA MET A 7 -7.73 9.47 -6.34
C MET A 7 -6.24 9.83 -6.30
N GLY A 8 -5.86 10.81 -7.11
CA GLY A 8 -4.46 11.16 -7.36
C GLY A 8 -3.89 10.50 -8.62
N SER A 9 -4.73 10.20 -9.59
CA SER A 9 -4.40 9.54 -10.86
C SER A 9 -3.31 10.26 -11.68
N THR A 10 -3.18 11.57 -11.55
CA THR A 10 -2.19 12.38 -12.28
C THR A 10 -0.78 12.36 -11.70
N GLY A 11 -0.62 11.77 -10.49
CA GLY A 11 0.67 11.59 -9.84
C GLY A 11 1.49 10.44 -10.42
N VAL A 12 2.78 10.39 -10.06
CA VAL A 12 3.71 9.35 -10.55
C VAL A 12 3.20 7.94 -10.26
N ILE A 13 2.70 7.70 -9.05
CA ILE A 13 2.15 6.38 -8.66
C ILE A 13 0.79 6.18 -9.32
N GLY A 14 -0.13 7.15 -9.20
CA GLY A 14 -1.50 7.04 -9.68
C GLY A 14 -1.60 6.69 -11.17
N LYS A 15 -0.82 7.36 -12.03
CA LYS A 15 -0.82 7.07 -13.48
C LYS A 15 -0.40 5.63 -13.79
N ASN A 16 0.64 5.14 -13.12
CA ASN A 16 1.14 3.78 -13.35
C ASN A 16 0.18 2.70 -12.79
N VAL A 17 -0.49 3.00 -11.66
CA VAL A 17 -1.56 2.13 -11.12
C VAL A 17 -2.73 2.10 -12.07
N THR A 18 -3.22 3.27 -12.53
CA THR A 18 -4.34 3.37 -13.48
C THR A 18 -4.09 2.54 -14.73
N PHE A 19 -2.93 2.71 -15.35
CA PHE A 19 -2.59 1.95 -16.55
C PHE A 19 -2.49 0.44 -16.30
N LYS A 20 -1.90 0.03 -15.16
CA LYS A 20 -1.83 -1.40 -14.81
C LYS A 20 -3.20 -2.00 -14.52
N LEU A 21 -4.11 -1.25 -13.89
CA LEU A 21 -5.47 -1.70 -13.61
C LEU A 21 -6.30 -1.80 -14.90
N ALA A 22 -6.20 -0.82 -15.79
CA ALA A 22 -6.89 -0.83 -17.08
C ALA A 22 -6.53 -2.03 -17.97
N ARG A 23 -5.36 -2.63 -17.78
CA ARG A 23 -4.90 -3.84 -18.46
C ARG A 23 -5.29 -5.15 -17.75
N ALA A 24 -6.13 -5.08 -16.74
CA ALA A 24 -6.58 -6.28 -16.03
C ALA A 24 -7.96 -6.70 -16.54
N ASP A 25 -8.08 -7.89 -17.10
CA ASP A 25 -9.32 -8.44 -17.70
C ASP A 25 -10.54 -8.40 -16.76
N THR A 26 -10.30 -8.28 -15.47
CA THR A 26 -11.35 -8.21 -14.45
C THR A 26 -11.90 -6.81 -14.21
N ILE A 27 -11.28 -5.76 -14.75
CA ILE A 27 -11.65 -4.35 -14.53
C ILE A 27 -12.22 -3.78 -15.83
N SER A 28 -13.44 -3.29 -15.76
CA SER A 28 -14.13 -2.72 -16.93
C SER A 28 -14.10 -1.18 -16.96
N GLU A 29 -13.84 -0.55 -15.81
CA GLU A 29 -13.75 0.91 -15.71
C GLU A 29 -12.72 1.34 -14.67
N VAL A 30 -11.90 2.35 -15.02
CA VAL A 30 -11.04 3.06 -14.09
C VAL A 30 -11.34 4.54 -14.13
N VAL A 31 -11.78 5.12 -12.99
CA VAL A 31 -11.95 6.56 -12.84
C VAL A 31 -10.59 7.19 -12.50
N LEU A 32 -10.16 8.11 -13.35
CA LEU A 32 -8.97 8.92 -13.14
C LEU A 32 -9.35 10.17 -12.35
N PHE A 33 -9.51 10.04 -11.03
CA PHE A 33 -9.92 11.17 -10.21
C PHE A 33 -8.75 12.13 -9.98
N ALA A 34 -8.93 13.38 -10.38
CA ALA A 34 -7.96 14.46 -10.26
C ALA A 34 -8.61 15.69 -9.60
N ARG A 35 -7.78 16.61 -9.12
CA ARG A 35 -8.29 17.92 -8.70
C ARG A 35 -8.69 18.75 -9.93
N PRO A 36 -9.60 19.73 -9.80
CA PRO A 36 -10.05 20.56 -10.93
C PRO A 36 -8.90 21.15 -11.75
N GLU A 37 -7.86 21.65 -11.10
CA GLU A 37 -6.67 22.21 -11.77
C GLU A 37 -5.80 21.19 -12.50
N SER A 38 -6.07 19.91 -12.32
CA SER A 38 -5.33 18.79 -12.94
C SER A 38 -6.19 17.94 -13.87
N ILE A 39 -7.44 18.33 -14.13
CA ILE A 39 -8.36 17.52 -14.93
C ILE A 39 -7.90 17.35 -16.37
N ASP A 40 -7.34 18.39 -16.99
CA ASP A 40 -6.85 18.30 -18.36
C ASP A 40 -5.63 17.38 -18.47
N LYS A 41 -4.82 17.29 -17.42
CA LYS A 41 -3.75 16.31 -17.35
C LYS A 41 -4.30 14.87 -17.26
N ALA A 42 -5.37 14.65 -16.50
CA ALA A 42 -6.03 13.34 -16.44
C ALA A 42 -6.63 12.93 -17.78
N LYS A 43 -7.25 13.87 -18.52
CA LYS A 43 -7.75 13.66 -19.88
C LYS A 43 -6.63 13.29 -20.85
N GLY A 44 -5.53 14.05 -20.84
CA GLY A 44 -4.38 13.75 -21.68
C GLY A 44 -3.79 12.36 -21.38
N GLN A 45 -3.72 11.99 -20.10
CA GLN A 45 -3.28 10.63 -19.71
C GLN A 45 -4.24 9.54 -20.18
N SER A 46 -5.57 9.77 -20.16
CA SER A 46 -6.54 8.77 -20.65
C SER A 46 -6.38 8.54 -22.16
N TYR A 47 -6.13 9.59 -22.95
CA TYR A 47 -5.91 9.46 -24.40
C TYR A 47 -4.66 8.63 -24.70
N ASP A 48 -3.54 8.96 -24.07
CA ASP A 48 -2.29 8.20 -24.21
C ASP A 48 -2.42 6.73 -23.79
N MET A 49 -3.18 6.47 -22.70
CA MET A 49 -3.49 5.12 -22.26
C MET A 49 -4.39 4.37 -23.25
N TYR A 50 -5.42 5.04 -23.84
CA TYR A 50 -6.27 4.40 -24.84
C TYR A 50 -5.48 3.95 -26.08
N ASP A 51 -4.50 4.75 -26.55
CA ASP A 51 -3.64 4.35 -27.64
C ASP A 51 -2.86 3.07 -27.30
N ALA A 52 -2.35 2.97 -26.07
CA ALA A 52 -1.65 1.78 -25.60
C ALA A 52 -2.57 0.56 -25.39
N LEU A 53 -3.80 0.76 -24.89
CA LEU A 53 -4.78 -0.32 -24.71
C LEU A 53 -5.24 -0.88 -26.07
N ALA A 54 -5.43 0.01 -27.07
CA ALA A 54 -5.78 -0.39 -28.43
C ALA A 54 -4.72 -1.32 -29.08
N ALA A 55 -3.44 -1.14 -28.74
CA ALA A 55 -2.37 -2.02 -29.22
C ALA A 55 -2.42 -3.45 -28.61
N GLU A 56 -3.17 -3.64 -27.54
CA GLU A 56 -3.34 -4.93 -26.85
C GLU A 56 -4.77 -5.49 -26.97
N ASP A 57 -5.65 -4.86 -27.79
CA ASP A 57 -7.05 -5.21 -27.96
C ASP A 57 -7.84 -5.22 -26.61
N ILE A 58 -7.48 -4.30 -25.71
CA ILE A 58 -8.09 -4.18 -24.39
C ILE A 58 -9.18 -3.08 -24.40
N ASP A 59 -10.38 -3.44 -23.98
CA ASP A 59 -11.51 -2.53 -23.87
C ASP A 59 -11.81 -2.25 -22.37
N CYS A 60 -11.20 -1.21 -21.84
CA CYS A 60 -11.43 -0.71 -20.47
C CYS A 60 -11.78 0.77 -20.53
N LEU A 61 -12.92 1.16 -19.92
CA LEU A 61 -13.34 2.56 -19.87
C LEU A 61 -12.40 3.34 -18.92
N LEU A 62 -11.84 4.43 -19.42
CA LEU A 62 -11.07 5.38 -18.63
C LEU A 62 -11.86 6.67 -18.49
N THR A 63 -12.27 7.01 -17.25
CA THR A 63 -13.14 8.15 -16.95
C THR A 63 -12.35 9.23 -16.19
N PRO A 64 -11.76 10.24 -16.87
CA PRO A 64 -11.15 11.38 -16.19
C PRO A 64 -12.24 12.22 -15.49
N SER A 65 -12.10 12.44 -14.18
CA SER A 65 -13.07 13.20 -13.41
C SER A 65 -12.46 14.04 -12.30
N CYS A 66 -13.15 15.09 -11.91
CA CYS A 66 -12.95 15.84 -10.68
C CYS A 66 -14.25 15.92 -9.85
N ASP A 67 -15.31 15.23 -10.28
CA ASP A 67 -16.58 15.15 -9.57
C ASP A 67 -16.60 13.89 -8.69
N TYR A 68 -16.95 14.06 -7.42
CA TYR A 68 -17.06 12.95 -6.48
C TYR A 68 -18.25 12.01 -6.79
N GLU A 69 -19.26 12.46 -7.52
CA GLU A 69 -20.37 11.62 -7.96
C GLU A 69 -19.89 10.47 -8.85
N ASP A 70 -18.81 10.68 -9.59
CA ASP A 70 -18.21 9.64 -10.44
C ASP A 70 -17.53 8.51 -9.64
N LEU A 71 -17.39 8.65 -8.32
CA LEU A 71 -16.94 7.54 -7.44
C LEU A 71 -18.04 6.50 -7.21
N ALA A 72 -19.30 6.83 -7.50
CA ALA A 72 -20.43 5.93 -7.28
C ALA A 72 -20.19 4.58 -7.95
N ASP A 73 -20.68 3.51 -7.31
CA ASP A 73 -20.56 2.12 -7.75
C ASP A 73 -19.11 1.58 -7.87
N SER A 74 -18.10 2.32 -7.40
CA SER A 74 -16.74 1.80 -7.32
C SER A 74 -16.65 0.68 -6.28
N GLN A 75 -16.13 -0.48 -6.69
CA GLN A 75 -15.83 -1.56 -5.76
C GLN A 75 -14.60 -1.25 -4.90
N ILE A 76 -13.66 -0.50 -5.47
CA ILE A 76 -12.46 -0.06 -4.75
C ILE A 76 -12.18 1.40 -5.08
N VAL A 77 -11.86 2.18 -4.05
CA VAL A 77 -11.31 3.52 -4.21
C VAL A 77 -9.90 3.56 -3.65
N LEU A 78 -8.92 3.82 -4.51
CA LEU A 78 -7.52 4.04 -4.13
C LEU A 78 -7.31 5.51 -3.77
N ILE A 79 -6.80 5.78 -2.58
CA ILE A 79 -6.30 7.10 -2.17
C ILE A 79 -4.76 7.09 -2.28
N SER A 80 -4.24 7.62 -3.39
CA SER A 80 -2.81 7.82 -3.62
C SER A 80 -2.43 9.30 -3.69
N ALA A 81 -3.42 10.17 -3.53
CA ALA A 81 -3.23 11.62 -3.49
C ALA A 81 -2.57 12.05 -2.18
N GLY A 82 -1.61 12.93 -2.26
CA GLY A 82 -0.91 13.49 -1.13
C GLY A 82 0.16 14.47 -1.57
N ALA A 83 0.65 15.29 -0.64
CA ALA A 83 1.81 16.12 -0.87
C ALA A 83 3.07 15.24 -0.98
N PRO A 84 3.96 15.50 -1.94
CA PRO A 84 5.26 14.87 -1.97
C PRO A 84 6.13 15.36 -0.81
N ARG A 85 7.03 14.52 -0.33
CA ARG A 85 8.01 14.93 0.67
C ARG A 85 9.05 15.83 0.00
N HIS A 86 9.16 17.07 0.45
CA HIS A 86 10.19 18.01 0.02
C HIS A 86 11.43 17.92 0.92
N GLU A 87 12.56 18.42 0.42
CA GLU A 87 13.78 18.55 1.20
C GLU A 87 13.53 19.43 2.43
N GLY A 88 14.00 18.99 3.60
CA GLY A 88 13.74 19.67 4.87
C GLY A 88 12.39 19.32 5.55
N MET A 89 11.45 18.68 4.87
CA MET A 89 10.17 18.27 5.46
C MET A 89 10.36 17.00 6.30
N SER A 90 9.97 17.05 7.57
CA SER A 90 9.94 15.89 8.45
C SER A 90 8.81 14.91 8.08
N ARG A 91 8.90 13.65 8.54
CA ARG A 91 7.77 12.70 8.41
C ARG A 91 6.52 13.17 9.15
N ARG A 92 6.72 13.91 10.24
CA ARG A 92 5.63 14.49 11.04
C ARG A 92 4.90 15.55 10.25
N ASP A 93 5.60 16.51 9.66
CA ASP A 93 4.99 17.59 8.84
C ASP A 93 4.21 16.98 7.66
N LEU A 94 4.79 15.98 7.01
CA LEU A 94 4.12 15.25 5.94
C LEU A 94 2.83 14.57 6.43
N ALA A 95 2.84 14.00 7.64
CA ALA A 95 1.67 13.34 8.22
C ALA A 95 0.52 14.33 8.48
N PHE A 96 0.82 15.54 8.95
CA PHE A 96 -0.21 16.58 9.15
C PHE A 96 -0.85 17.03 7.83
N VAL A 97 -0.03 17.33 6.82
CA VAL A 97 -0.52 17.76 5.50
C VAL A 97 -1.35 16.66 4.85
N ASN A 98 -0.83 15.44 4.82
CA ASN A 98 -1.51 14.32 4.18
C ASN A 98 -2.71 13.84 4.99
N GLY A 99 -2.70 14.00 6.32
CA GLY A 99 -3.84 13.70 7.18
C GLY A 99 -5.10 14.48 6.78
N LYS A 100 -4.96 15.78 6.48
CA LYS A 100 -6.07 16.62 5.97
C LYS A 100 -6.59 16.11 4.62
N ILE A 101 -5.68 15.83 3.70
CA ILE A 101 -6.04 15.35 2.34
C ILE A 101 -6.77 14.01 2.42
N VAL A 102 -6.20 13.04 3.14
CA VAL A 102 -6.76 11.68 3.26
C VAL A 102 -8.08 11.68 4.03
N SER A 103 -8.17 12.44 5.13
CA SER A 103 -9.41 12.60 5.88
C SER A 103 -10.55 13.16 5.02
N ASN A 104 -10.28 14.21 4.22
CA ASN A 104 -11.27 14.75 3.31
C ASN A 104 -11.71 13.72 2.26
N TYR A 105 -10.76 13.07 1.58
CA TYR A 105 -11.09 12.08 0.56
C TYR A 105 -11.84 10.88 1.13
N ALA A 106 -11.46 10.38 2.31
CA ALA A 106 -12.16 9.27 2.95
C ALA A 106 -13.62 9.59 3.28
N ARG A 107 -13.92 10.84 3.75
CA ARG A 107 -15.30 11.31 3.93
C ARG A 107 -16.07 11.36 2.62
N GLN A 108 -15.46 11.82 1.52
CA GLN A 108 -16.11 11.85 0.21
C GLN A 108 -16.38 10.42 -0.30
N VAL A 109 -15.43 9.50 -0.12
CA VAL A 109 -15.65 8.08 -0.45
C VAL A 109 -16.82 7.51 0.35
N ALA A 110 -16.90 7.78 1.64
CA ALA A 110 -18.02 7.32 2.48
C ALA A 110 -19.38 7.87 2.00
N LYS A 111 -19.40 9.10 1.47
CA LYS A 111 -20.63 9.72 0.96
C LYS A 111 -21.06 9.18 -0.40
N TYR A 112 -20.11 9.00 -1.34
CA TYR A 112 -20.43 8.74 -2.74
C TYR A 112 -20.23 7.27 -3.16
N ALA A 113 -19.42 6.52 -2.43
CA ALA A 113 -19.15 5.10 -2.67
C ALA A 113 -19.16 4.29 -1.35
N PRO A 114 -20.29 4.24 -0.61
CA PRO A 114 -20.37 3.67 0.75
C PRO A 114 -20.07 2.17 0.81
N ASP A 115 -20.21 1.46 -0.28
CA ASP A 115 -19.94 0.02 -0.36
C ASP A 115 -18.52 -0.32 -0.77
N ALA A 116 -17.72 0.67 -1.18
CA ALA A 116 -16.35 0.46 -1.64
C ALA A 116 -15.40 -0.04 -0.53
N ILE A 117 -14.31 -0.65 -0.97
CA ILE A 117 -13.12 -0.83 -0.14
C ILE A 117 -12.20 0.36 -0.38
N ILE A 118 -11.72 1.00 0.69
CA ILE A 118 -10.71 2.05 0.61
C ILE A 118 -9.33 1.42 0.65
N VAL A 119 -8.53 1.66 -0.38
CA VAL A 119 -7.10 1.31 -0.41
C VAL A 119 -6.29 2.58 -0.23
N VAL A 120 -5.42 2.63 0.78
CA VAL A 120 -4.60 3.81 1.09
C VAL A 120 -3.16 3.56 0.66
N ALA A 121 -2.61 4.46 -0.17
CA ALA A 121 -1.20 4.44 -0.58
C ALA A 121 -0.44 5.73 -0.21
N THR A 122 -1.13 6.73 0.31
CA THR A 122 -0.55 8.00 0.75
C THR A 122 0.32 7.81 2.00
N ASN A 123 1.55 8.34 1.97
CA ASN A 123 2.47 8.25 3.10
C ASN A 123 2.31 9.38 4.12
N PRO A 124 2.59 9.11 5.42
CA PRO A 124 2.97 7.80 6.00
C PRO A 124 1.77 6.85 6.07
N VAL A 125 1.84 5.75 5.31
CA VAL A 125 0.68 4.92 5.00
C VAL A 125 -0.03 4.34 6.23
N ASP A 126 0.69 3.94 7.27
CA ASP A 126 0.10 3.36 8.47
C ASP A 126 -0.75 4.40 9.23
N VAL A 127 -0.23 5.63 9.36
CA VAL A 127 -0.99 6.77 9.93
C VAL A 127 -2.20 7.08 9.04
N MET A 128 -1.99 7.20 7.73
CA MET A 128 -3.05 7.56 6.78
C MET A 128 -4.16 6.51 6.71
N THR A 129 -3.83 5.21 6.90
CA THR A 129 -4.83 4.13 6.98
C THR A 129 -5.75 4.32 8.19
N THR A 130 -5.17 4.64 9.36
CA THR A 130 -5.98 4.94 10.56
C THR A 130 -6.83 6.20 10.37
N ILE A 131 -6.26 7.28 9.80
CA ILE A 131 -7.00 8.52 9.53
C ILE A 131 -8.13 8.30 8.51
N ALA A 132 -7.91 7.48 7.48
CA ALA A 132 -8.95 7.12 6.53
C ALA A 132 -10.09 6.32 7.18
N LEU A 133 -9.75 5.39 8.08
CA LEU A 133 -10.72 4.63 8.86
C LEU A 133 -11.58 5.55 9.74
N ASP A 134 -10.94 6.43 10.51
CA ASP A 134 -11.64 7.37 11.38
C ASP A 134 -12.57 8.30 10.58
N ALA A 135 -12.13 8.77 9.43
CA ALA A 135 -12.85 9.77 8.63
C ALA A 135 -13.99 9.17 7.80
N SER A 136 -13.85 7.93 7.33
CA SER A 136 -14.88 7.25 6.55
C SER A 136 -15.96 6.62 7.43
N GLY A 137 -15.62 6.22 8.65
CA GLY A 137 -16.51 5.43 9.50
C GLY A 137 -16.79 4.01 8.97
N PHE A 138 -16.00 3.54 8.00
CA PHE A 138 -16.14 2.20 7.44
C PHE A 138 -15.70 1.14 8.45
N ASP A 139 -16.13 -0.10 8.23
CA ASP A 139 -15.56 -1.24 8.90
C ASP A 139 -14.04 -1.29 8.67
N ARG A 140 -13.28 -1.61 9.73
CA ARG A 140 -11.81 -1.69 9.65
C ARG A 140 -11.31 -2.67 8.59
N ASP A 141 -12.11 -3.70 8.27
CA ASP A 141 -11.77 -4.69 7.26
C ASP A 141 -11.94 -4.16 5.82
N LYS A 142 -12.61 -3.01 5.64
CA LYS A 142 -12.77 -2.31 4.37
C LYS A 142 -11.78 -1.17 4.15
N VAL A 143 -10.91 -0.85 5.12
CA VAL A 143 -9.90 0.21 4.98
C VAL A 143 -8.51 -0.40 5.09
N ILE A 144 -7.81 -0.48 3.98
CA ILE A 144 -6.57 -1.25 3.81
C ILE A 144 -5.47 -0.34 3.28
N GLY A 145 -4.39 -0.18 4.05
CA GLY A 145 -3.17 0.47 3.54
C GLY A 145 -2.29 -0.52 2.78
N VAL A 146 -1.58 -0.06 1.76
CA VAL A 146 -0.64 -0.91 1.01
C VAL A 146 0.45 -1.50 1.91
N GLY A 147 0.83 -0.79 2.96
CA GLY A 147 1.72 -1.27 4.02
C GLY A 147 3.05 -1.82 3.50
N ASN A 148 3.49 -2.92 4.11
CA ASN A 148 4.77 -3.55 3.79
C ASN A 148 4.70 -4.56 2.62
N HIS A 149 3.65 -4.53 1.78
CA HIS A 149 3.59 -5.42 0.63
C HIS A 149 4.78 -5.19 -0.32
N LEU A 150 5.07 -3.93 -0.63
CA LEU A 150 6.24 -3.57 -1.43
C LEU A 150 7.55 -4.00 -0.77
N ASP A 151 7.70 -3.83 0.55
CA ASP A 151 8.92 -4.20 1.27
C ASP A 151 9.12 -5.72 1.27
N SER A 152 8.03 -6.47 1.41
CA SER A 152 8.04 -7.93 1.27
C SER A 152 8.47 -8.38 -0.14
N LEU A 153 8.02 -7.69 -1.19
CA LEU A 153 8.46 -7.95 -2.56
C LEU A 153 9.95 -7.58 -2.78
N ARG A 154 10.44 -6.52 -2.14
CA ARG A 154 11.86 -6.14 -2.17
C ARG A 154 12.73 -7.19 -1.50
N LEU A 155 12.32 -7.67 -0.32
CA LEU A 155 13.04 -8.73 0.39
C LEU A 155 13.04 -10.04 -0.41
N LYS A 156 11.90 -10.40 -0.99
CA LYS A 156 11.77 -11.53 -1.91
C LYS A 156 12.73 -11.43 -3.09
N ASN A 157 12.78 -10.27 -3.75
CA ASN A 157 13.67 -10.01 -4.87
C ASN A 157 15.16 -10.00 -4.45
N TYR A 158 15.48 -9.49 -3.25
CA TYR A 158 16.83 -9.55 -2.69
C TYR A 158 17.33 -11.01 -2.62
N PHE A 159 16.56 -11.89 -1.99
CA PHE A 159 16.93 -13.31 -1.90
C PHE A 159 16.97 -13.99 -3.27
N ALA A 160 16.00 -13.72 -4.14
CA ALA A 160 15.97 -14.29 -5.48
C ALA A 160 17.27 -14.02 -6.27
N ARG A 161 17.72 -12.77 -6.23
CA ARG A 161 18.95 -12.35 -6.93
C ARG A 161 20.22 -12.85 -6.23
N ARG A 162 20.26 -12.78 -4.89
CA ARG A 162 21.45 -13.17 -4.12
C ARG A 162 21.74 -14.67 -4.23
N LEU A 163 20.68 -15.48 -4.31
CA LEU A 163 20.76 -16.93 -4.35
C LEU A 163 20.63 -17.51 -5.77
N ASN A 164 20.35 -16.66 -6.77
CA ASN A 164 20.04 -17.07 -8.14
C ASN A 164 18.91 -18.11 -8.23
N ILE A 165 17.83 -17.87 -7.47
CA ILE A 165 16.64 -18.73 -7.38
C ILE A 165 15.44 -17.98 -7.90
N ASN A 166 14.48 -18.68 -8.51
CA ASN A 166 13.22 -18.07 -8.92
C ASN A 166 12.50 -17.47 -7.69
N SER A 167 12.00 -16.25 -7.84
CA SER A 167 11.31 -15.56 -6.74
C SER A 167 10.06 -16.31 -6.23
N SER A 168 9.44 -17.20 -7.03
CA SER A 168 8.31 -18.03 -6.58
C SER A 168 8.67 -18.93 -5.40
N GLU A 169 9.93 -19.37 -5.33
CA GLU A 169 10.42 -20.27 -4.29
C GLU A 169 10.67 -19.59 -2.94
N ILE A 170 10.56 -18.25 -2.89
CA ILE A 170 10.89 -17.49 -1.69
C ILE A 170 9.60 -17.02 -1.00
N HIS A 171 9.39 -17.50 0.21
CA HIS A 171 8.31 -17.09 1.09
C HIS A 171 8.88 -16.27 2.25
N THR A 172 8.74 -14.96 2.14
CA THR A 172 9.24 -13.99 3.12
C THR A 172 8.27 -12.84 3.29
N ARG A 173 8.32 -12.15 4.43
CA ARG A 173 7.44 -11.02 4.75
C ARG A 173 8.19 -9.96 5.53
N VAL A 174 7.75 -8.74 5.35
CA VAL A 174 8.11 -7.58 6.18
C VAL A 174 6.84 -7.09 6.81
N ILE A 175 6.86 -6.80 8.11
CA ILE A 175 5.71 -6.34 8.90
C ILE A 175 6.03 -5.05 9.65
N GLY A 176 5.06 -4.51 10.38
CA GLY A 176 5.22 -3.32 11.21
C GLY A 176 5.05 -2.03 10.43
N GLU A 177 5.83 -1.01 10.74
CA GLU A 177 5.82 0.28 10.03
C GLU A 177 6.32 0.12 8.59
N HIS A 178 5.61 0.74 7.63
CA HIS A 178 6.19 0.97 6.30
C HIS A 178 7.19 2.14 6.37
N GLY A 179 8.41 1.85 6.77
CA GLY A 179 9.43 2.87 7.00
C GLY A 179 10.70 2.33 7.65
N GLU A 180 11.33 3.15 8.51
CA GLU A 180 12.60 2.80 9.14
C GLU A 180 12.50 1.67 10.17
N ASN A 181 11.31 1.54 10.80
CA ASN A 181 11.07 0.52 11.83
C ASN A 181 10.36 -0.72 11.26
N MET A 182 10.50 -0.97 9.95
CA MET A 182 10.03 -2.21 9.36
C MET A 182 10.73 -3.44 9.98
N VAL A 183 9.99 -4.54 10.07
CA VAL A 183 10.45 -5.78 10.69
C VAL A 183 10.43 -6.91 9.65
N PRO A 184 11.57 -7.24 9.03
CA PRO A 184 11.66 -8.43 8.20
C PRO A 184 11.52 -9.69 9.05
N LEU A 185 10.58 -10.57 8.71
CA LEU A 185 10.35 -11.85 9.41
C LEU A 185 11.33 -12.91 8.91
N LEU A 186 12.60 -12.74 9.25
CA LEU A 186 13.67 -13.68 8.83
C LEU A 186 13.54 -15.04 9.53
N SER A 187 12.99 -15.06 10.75
CA SER A 187 12.75 -16.28 11.52
C SER A 187 11.78 -17.26 10.86
N SER A 188 10.80 -16.72 10.10
CA SER A 188 9.78 -17.50 9.38
C SER A 188 9.98 -17.54 7.86
N THR A 189 11.07 -16.92 7.35
CA THR A 189 11.39 -16.96 5.92
C THR A 189 11.80 -18.36 5.49
N THR A 190 11.26 -18.83 4.35
CA THR A 190 11.62 -20.11 3.72
C THR A 190 12.00 -19.92 2.26
N ILE A 191 12.86 -20.77 1.76
CA ILE A 191 13.32 -20.85 0.38
C ILE A 191 13.15 -22.30 -0.09
N GLY A 192 12.30 -22.53 -1.10
CA GLY A 192 11.92 -23.88 -1.51
C GLY A 192 11.33 -24.72 -0.37
N GLY A 193 10.64 -24.07 0.58
CA GLY A 193 10.09 -24.71 1.77
C GLY A 193 11.10 -24.95 2.91
N ILE A 194 12.39 -24.66 2.69
CA ILE A 194 13.47 -24.85 3.68
C ILE A 194 13.68 -23.55 4.47
N PRO A 195 13.70 -23.59 5.81
CA PRO A 195 13.94 -22.39 6.63
C PRO A 195 15.25 -21.68 6.28
N LEU A 196 15.19 -20.33 6.20
CA LEU A 196 16.32 -19.46 5.84
C LEU A 196 17.59 -19.74 6.68
N LYS A 197 17.45 -20.13 7.95
CA LYS A 197 18.57 -20.41 8.85
C LYS A 197 19.57 -21.47 8.31
N TYR A 198 19.11 -22.36 7.44
CA TYR A 198 19.99 -23.36 6.82
C TYR A 198 20.76 -22.79 5.61
N PHE A 199 20.27 -21.71 5.00
CA PHE A 199 20.96 -21.01 3.91
C PHE A 199 21.97 -19.98 4.43
N ILE A 200 21.74 -19.37 5.59
CA ILE A 200 22.59 -18.29 6.11
C ILE A 200 24.06 -18.68 6.19
N ARG A 201 24.35 -19.91 6.62
CA ARG A 201 25.72 -20.42 6.74
C ARG A 201 26.32 -20.83 5.41
N GLU A 202 25.54 -21.48 4.57
CA GLU A 202 25.99 -22.04 3.29
C GLU A 202 26.31 -20.95 2.24
N VAL A 203 25.62 -19.79 2.31
CA VAL A 203 25.77 -18.71 1.31
C VAL A 203 26.19 -17.38 1.93
N GLU A 204 26.73 -17.41 3.15
CA GLU A 204 27.27 -16.23 3.86
C GLU A 204 26.33 -15.01 3.84
N LEU A 205 25.08 -15.21 4.21
CA LEU A 205 24.10 -14.11 4.28
C LEU A 205 24.31 -13.29 5.56
N ASP A 206 24.60 -12.00 5.41
CA ASP A 206 24.65 -11.06 6.52
C ASP A 206 23.26 -10.45 6.78
N ILE A 207 22.67 -10.76 7.94
CA ILE A 207 21.36 -10.23 8.36
C ILE A 207 21.36 -8.70 8.46
N LYS A 208 22.47 -8.09 8.90
CA LYS A 208 22.57 -6.63 9.01
C LYS A 208 22.56 -5.98 7.63
N GLU A 209 23.29 -6.56 6.67
CA GLU A 209 23.31 -6.13 5.28
C GLU A 209 21.92 -6.23 4.66
N ILE A 210 21.20 -7.35 4.87
CA ILE A 210 19.82 -7.54 4.38
C ILE A 210 18.91 -6.42 4.87
N ILE A 211 18.90 -6.17 6.18
CA ILE A 211 18.05 -5.14 6.79
C ILE A 211 18.41 -3.75 6.26
N GLN A 212 19.69 -3.44 6.15
CA GLN A 212 20.15 -2.15 5.66
C GLN A 212 19.81 -1.92 4.17
N THR A 213 20.01 -2.94 3.35
CA THR A 213 19.66 -2.91 1.91
C THR A 213 18.16 -2.68 1.74
N LEU A 214 17.34 -3.37 2.51
CA LEU A 214 15.90 -3.24 2.46
C LEU A 214 15.43 -1.82 2.85
N ARG A 215 15.95 -1.27 3.94
CA ARG A 215 15.66 0.09 4.41
C ARG A 215 16.06 1.16 3.41
N ASN A 216 17.20 0.97 2.77
CA ASN A 216 17.74 1.93 1.80
C ASN A 216 17.18 1.78 0.39
N ALA A 217 16.42 0.72 0.09
CA ALA A 217 15.97 0.41 -1.27
C ALA A 217 15.23 1.58 -1.95
N GLY A 218 14.33 2.25 -1.20
CA GLY A 218 13.62 3.44 -1.69
C GLY A 218 14.56 4.59 -2.02
N ASN A 219 15.42 4.96 -1.08
CA ASN A 219 16.37 6.06 -1.23
C ASN A 219 17.37 5.81 -2.36
N THR A 220 17.85 4.56 -2.49
CA THR A 220 18.75 4.16 -3.58
C THR A 220 18.12 4.35 -4.96
N ILE A 221 16.84 4.03 -5.11
CA ILE A 221 16.11 4.24 -6.38
C ILE A 221 15.90 5.73 -6.62
N ILE A 222 15.46 6.47 -5.61
CA ILE A 222 15.21 7.92 -5.72
C ILE A 222 16.48 8.67 -6.10
N SER A 223 17.61 8.38 -5.47
CA SER A 223 18.90 9.05 -5.78
C SER A 223 19.38 8.80 -7.22
N LYS A 224 18.97 7.69 -7.84
CA LYS A 224 19.41 7.32 -9.20
C LYS A 224 18.45 7.75 -10.31
N LYS A 225 17.13 7.80 -10.05
CA LYS A 225 16.13 8.10 -11.08
C LYS A 225 15.04 9.11 -10.66
N GLY A 226 15.18 9.73 -9.49
CA GLY A 226 14.28 10.78 -8.99
C GLY A 226 13.07 10.27 -8.21
N ALA A 227 12.47 9.14 -8.57
CA ALA A 227 11.30 8.58 -7.89
C ALA A 227 11.23 7.06 -8.00
N THR A 228 10.55 6.41 -7.05
CA THR A 228 10.07 5.03 -7.19
C THR A 228 8.73 5.07 -7.93
N GLU A 229 8.55 4.24 -8.94
CA GLU A 229 7.36 4.22 -9.79
C GLU A 229 6.77 2.81 -9.94
N TYR A 230 7.51 1.92 -10.59
CA TYR A 230 7.01 0.61 -10.99
C TYR A 230 6.73 -0.31 -9.80
N GLY A 231 7.67 -0.41 -8.85
CA GLY A 231 7.52 -1.27 -7.68
C GLY A 231 6.27 -0.93 -6.85
N PRO A 232 6.10 0.34 -6.42
CA PRO A 232 4.89 0.74 -5.71
C PRO A 232 3.62 0.54 -6.52
N ALA A 233 3.61 0.95 -7.80
CA ALA A 233 2.42 0.83 -8.64
C ALA A 233 1.99 -0.63 -8.81
N TYR A 234 2.92 -1.54 -9.02
CA TYR A 234 2.61 -2.96 -9.16
C TYR A 234 2.21 -3.61 -7.83
N ALA A 235 2.78 -3.19 -6.71
CA ALA A 235 2.35 -3.64 -5.38
C ALA A 235 0.90 -3.23 -5.08
N ILE A 236 0.55 -1.96 -5.36
CA ILE A 236 -0.82 -1.44 -5.21
C ILE A 236 -1.79 -2.18 -6.14
N SER A 237 -1.45 -2.30 -7.41
CA SER A 237 -2.31 -2.99 -8.38
C SER A 237 -2.50 -4.47 -8.03
N ASN A 238 -1.46 -5.14 -7.53
CA ASN A 238 -1.55 -6.52 -7.07
C ASN A 238 -2.51 -6.67 -5.89
N LEU A 239 -2.48 -5.73 -4.93
CA LEU A 239 -3.42 -5.66 -3.82
C LEU A 239 -4.86 -5.51 -4.35
N ILE A 240 -5.12 -4.53 -5.22
CA ILE A 240 -6.44 -4.24 -5.78
C ILE A 240 -6.97 -5.46 -6.57
N ILE A 241 -6.17 -6.04 -7.45
CA ILE A 241 -6.56 -7.23 -8.24
C ILE A 241 -6.83 -8.42 -7.31
N THR A 242 -6.06 -8.59 -6.23
CA THR A 242 -6.29 -9.65 -5.23
C THR A 242 -7.66 -9.51 -4.57
N LEU A 243 -8.07 -8.30 -4.21
CA LEU A 243 -9.40 -8.01 -3.65
C LEU A 243 -10.51 -8.31 -4.68
N ILE A 244 -10.39 -7.75 -5.89
CA ILE A 244 -11.39 -7.91 -6.96
C ILE A 244 -11.60 -9.37 -7.35
N THR A 245 -10.51 -10.11 -7.55
CA THR A 245 -10.56 -11.51 -7.98
C THR A 245 -10.94 -12.47 -6.86
N ASN A 246 -11.13 -11.97 -5.64
CA ASN A 246 -11.42 -12.80 -4.46
C ASN A 246 -10.44 -13.99 -4.30
N SER A 247 -9.16 -13.74 -4.60
CA SER A 247 -8.18 -14.82 -4.75
C SER A 247 -7.66 -15.38 -3.44
N HIS A 248 -8.09 -14.82 -2.30
CA HIS A 248 -7.69 -15.22 -0.94
C HIS A 248 -6.17 -15.28 -0.73
N LYS A 249 -5.41 -14.48 -1.49
CA LYS A 249 -3.96 -14.37 -1.29
C LYS A 249 -3.64 -13.71 0.04
N ILE A 250 -2.52 -14.11 0.63
CA ILE A 250 -1.99 -13.48 1.83
C ILE A 250 -0.99 -12.42 1.40
N LEU A 251 -1.34 -11.15 1.61
CA LEU A 251 -0.45 -10.00 1.41
C LEU A 251 -0.13 -9.34 2.76
N THR A 252 1.00 -8.65 2.85
CA THR A 252 1.33 -7.87 4.05
C THR A 252 0.84 -6.44 3.86
N VAL A 253 -0.30 -6.13 4.43
CA VAL A 253 -1.01 -4.86 4.26
C VAL A 253 -1.18 -4.15 5.60
N SER A 254 -1.30 -2.84 5.58
CA SER A 254 -1.55 -2.04 6.80
C SER A 254 -3.02 -2.13 7.18
N LEU A 255 -3.30 -2.65 8.37
CA LEU A 255 -4.64 -2.84 8.93
C LEU A 255 -4.70 -2.32 10.36
N TYR A 256 -5.85 -1.77 10.73
CA TYR A 256 -6.12 -1.35 12.09
C TYR A 256 -6.22 -2.55 13.04
N LEU A 257 -5.32 -2.62 14.01
CA LEU A 257 -5.17 -3.74 14.91
C LEU A 257 -6.02 -3.58 16.18
N ASN A 258 -6.57 -4.69 16.64
CA ASN A 258 -7.32 -4.81 17.89
C ASN A 258 -6.77 -5.92 18.80
N GLY A 259 -5.46 -6.17 18.75
CA GLY A 259 -4.75 -7.12 19.60
C GLY A 259 -4.31 -8.42 18.90
N GLU A 260 -4.59 -8.59 17.63
CA GLU A 260 -4.34 -9.83 16.89
C GLU A 260 -2.85 -10.20 16.79
N ILE A 261 -1.98 -9.21 16.70
CA ILE A 261 -0.52 -9.40 16.62
C ILE A 261 0.15 -8.76 17.81
N ALA A 262 0.86 -9.54 18.60
CA ALA A 262 1.64 -9.12 19.77
C ALA A 262 0.88 -8.22 20.77
N GLY A 263 -0.45 -8.33 20.82
CA GLY A 263 -1.32 -7.52 21.69
C GLY A 263 -1.48 -6.05 21.26
N VAL A 264 -0.95 -5.64 20.11
CA VAL A 264 -1.02 -4.26 19.60
C VAL A 264 -2.45 -3.86 19.25
N LYS A 265 -2.89 -2.68 19.71
CA LYS A 265 -4.24 -2.14 19.50
C LYS A 265 -4.21 -0.66 19.15
N GLY A 266 -5.26 -0.21 18.44
CA GLY A 266 -5.51 1.23 18.25
C GLY A 266 -4.67 1.89 17.15
N VAL A 267 -3.97 1.13 16.34
CA VAL A 267 -3.05 1.63 15.31
C VAL A 267 -3.08 0.71 14.08
N SER A 268 -2.88 1.28 12.91
CA SER A 268 -2.69 0.48 11.69
C SER A 268 -1.21 0.19 11.48
N LEU A 269 -0.90 -1.06 11.18
CA LEU A 269 0.45 -1.54 10.87
C LEU A 269 0.40 -2.64 9.80
N GLY A 270 1.50 -2.83 9.10
CA GLY A 270 1.67 -3.91 8.14
C GLY A 270 1.65 -5.28 8.81
N VAL A 271 0.66 -6.10 8.44
CA VAL A 271 0.49 -7.47 8.94
C VAL A 271 0.07 -8.40 7.79
N PRO A 272 0.42 -9.68 7.83
CA PRO A 272 -0.05 -10.65 6.85
C PRO A 272 -1.56 -10.83 6.98
N SER A 273 -2.27 -10.73 5.85
CA SER A 273 -3.71 -10.81 5.83
C SER A 273 -4.23 -11.56 4.62
N VAL A 274 -5.23 -12.42 4.82
CA VAL A 274 -6.01 -13.03 3.74
C VAL A 274 -6.97 -11.98 3.21
N LEU A 275 -6.87 -11.67 1.92
CA LEU A 275 -7.69 -10.66 1.27
C LEU A 275 -8.79 -11.27 0.41
N SER A 276 -9.97 -10.70 0.48
CA SER A 276 -11.16 -11.13 -0.24
C SER A 276 -11.88 -9.94 -0.87
N LYS A 277 -12.89 -10.21 -1.70
CA LYS A 277 -13.74 -9.14 -2.27
C LYS A 277 -14.52 -8.33 -1.24
N LYS A 278 -14.50 -8.73 0.05
CA LYS A 278 -15.11 -7.98 1.16
C LYS A 278 -14.09 -7.15 1.95
N GLY A 279 -12.82 -7.19 1.55
CA GLY A 279 -11.70 -6.57 2.25
C GLY A 279 -10.82 -7.60 2.96
N ASN A 280 -10.36 -7.26 4.17
CA ASN A 280 -9.64 -8.21 5.02
C ASN A 280 -10.59 -9.33 5.48
N ALA A 281 -10.24 -10.56 5.18
CA ALA A 281 -10.99 -11.73 5.64
C ALA A 281 -10.44 -12.29 6.95
N MET A 282 -9.12 -12.19 7.15
CA MET A 282 -8.45 -12.68 8.35
C MET A 282 -7.02 -12.12 8.44
N ILE A 283 -6.64 -11.58 9.58
CA ILE A 283 -5.25 -11.34 9.92
C ILE A 283 -4.60 -12.68 10.26
N VAL A 284 -3.53 -13.02 9.55
CA VAL A 284 -2.88 -14.33 9.71
C VAL A 284 -2.02 -14.32 10.97
N PRO A 285 -2.22 -15.27 11.89
CA PRO A 285 -1.34 -15.44 13.03
C PRO A 285 0.12 -15.67 12.57
N ILE A 286 1.06 -14.98 13.19
CA ILE A 286 2.49 -15.10 12.90
C ILE A 286 3.26 -15.46 14.16
N HIS A 287 4.29 -16.26 13.97
CA HIS A 287 5.28 -16.50 15.00
C HIS A 287 6.45 -15.51 14.80
N MET A 288 6.79 -14.78 15.84
CA MET A 288 7.91 -13.85 15.90
C MET A 288 8.86 -14.26 17.02
N ASN A 289 10.15 -14.11 16.79
CA ASN A 289 11.11 -14.22 17.89
C ASN A 289 11.04 -12.96 18.78
N GLU A 290 11.72 -12.96 19.91
CA GLU A 290 11.71 -11.86 20.89
C GLU A 290 12.15 -10.51 20.24
N TYR A 291 13.18 -10.53 19.41
CA TYR A 291 13.68 -9.34 18.72
C TYR A 291 12.62 -8.76 17.75
N GLU A 292 12.01 -9.62 16.94
CA GLU A 292 10.95 -9.22 15.99
C GLU A 292 9.72 -8.66 16.73
N THR A 293 9.32 -9.30 17.83
CA THR A 293 8.21 -8.86 18.70
C THR A 293 8.48 -7.48 19.28
N ASN A 294 9.65 -7.28 19.91
CA ASN A 294 10.01 -6.00 20.51
C ASN A 294 10.08 -4.87 19.47
N LYS A 295 10.61 -5.17 18.28
CA LYS A 295 10.64 -4.19 17.17
C LYS A 295 9.25 -3.84 16.65
N PHE A 296 8.37 -4.82 16.52
CA PHE A 296 6.99 -4.60 16.09
C PHE A 296 6.23 -3.73 17.09
N GLN A 297 6.34 -4.01 18.40
CA GLN A 297 5.71 -3.22 19.46
C GLN A 297 6.26 -1.79 19.50
N SER A 298 7.58 -1.61 19.36
CA SER A 298 8.19 -0.27 19.29
C SER A 298 7.70 0.54 18.07
N ALA A 299 7.54 -0.10 16.92
CA ALA A 299 6.95 0.53 15.73
C ALA A 299 5.50 0.96 15.99
N ALA A 300 4.72 0.11 16.66
CA ALA A 300 3.33 0.41 17.04
C ALA A 300 3.22 1.66 17.92
N GLU A 301 4.09 1.78 18.93
CA GLU A 301 4.12 2.94 19.83
C GLU A 301 4.43 4.24 19.08
N GLN A 302 5.40 4.21 18.15
CA GLN A 302 5.80 5.40 17.38
C GLN A 302 4.70 5.83 16.41
N ILE A 303 4.12 4.89 15.66
CA ILE A 303 3.01 5.17 14.74
C ILE A 303 1.77 5.62 15.51
N GLY A 304 1.47 5.00 16.67
CA GLY A 304 0.36 5.40 17.54
C GLY A 304 0.50 6.85 18.01
N LYS A 305 1.67 7.26 18.50
CA LYS A 305 1.95 8.65 18.91
C LYS A 305 1.71 9.63 17.76
N LEU A 306 2.29 9.37 16.59
CA LEU A 306 2.13 10.23 15.42
C LEU A 306 0.66 10.29 14.96
N THR A 307 -0.05 9.17 14.99
CA THR A 307 -1.49 9.11 14.66
C THR A 307 -2.32 10.00 15.58
N GLU A 308 -2.08 9.94 16.91
CA GLU A 308 -2.78 10.78 17.87
C GLU A 308 -2.49 12.27 17.70
N GLU A 309 -1.26 12.64 17.33
CA GLU A 309 -0.92 14.02 17.00
C GLU A 309 -1.70 14.52 15.77
N VAL A 310 -1.78 13.72 14.71
CA VAL A 310 -2.57 14.04 13.51
C VAL A 310 -4.06 14.13 13.83
N ARG A 311 -4.61 13.19 14.62
CA ARG A 311 -6.01 13.22 15.08
C ARG A 311 -6.35 14.52 15.83
N LYS A 312 -5.45 14.98 16.70
CA LYS A 312 -5.65 16.24 17.44
C LYS A 312 -5.67 17.43 16.48
N SER A 313 -4.71 17.52 15.59
CA SER A 313 -4.67 18.60 14.60
C SER A 313 -5.91 18.67 13.70
N LEU A 314 -6.50 17.52 13.35
CA LEU A 314 -7.72 17.48 12.53
C LEU A 314 -9.00 17.87 13.30
N LYS A 315 -8.97 17.91 14.63
CA LYS A 315 -10.11 18.33 15.47
C LYS A 315 -10.08 19.81 15.79
N GLU A 316 -8.92 20.45 15.69
CA GLU A 316 -8.70 21.87 15.99
C GLU A 316 -9.07 22.78 14.82
N GLU A 317 -9.38 22.22 13.66
CA GLU A 317 -9.86 22.89 12.45
C GLU A 317 -11.39 22.70 12.25
#